data_e4c2dfe0c1a62b4711203795fa50cbd2
#
_entry.id   e4c2dfe0c1a62b4711203795fa50cbd2
#
_cell.length_a   1.000
_cell.length_b   1.000
_cell.length_c   1.000
_cell.angle_alpha   90.00
_cell.angle_beta   90.00
_cell.angle_gamma   90.00
#
_symmetry.space_group_name_H-M   'P 1'
#
loop_
_entity.id
_entity.type
_entity.pdbx_description
1 polymer ?
#
loop_
_entity_poly.entity_id
_entity_poly.type
_entity_poly.pdbx_seq_one_letter_code
_entity_poly.pdbx_strand_id
1 'polypeptide(L)'
;MQFIFADHVLDTNRRELRRGAEDIAVEPQVLDLLICLVENRDRVVSKDDLIALVWGGRIVSDATLTSRVHAARKAVGDDGQGQKLIRTISRKGLRFVGDVRTEAPCSHAVAAIDPQPSNEIPPPFGLSHAEGPTIAVLPFTNMCDDPAED
;
A
#
# COMPACT_ATOMS: atom_id res chain seq x y z
N MET A 1 -2.53 -0.52 0.00
CA MET A 1 -1.22 -1.06 0.36
C MET A 1 -0.98 -0.73 1.83
N GLN A 2 -0.52 -1.68 2.61
CA GLN A 2 -0.24 -1.44 4.02
C GLN A 2 1.25 -1.65 4.28
N PHE A 3 1.83 -0.72 4.98
CA PHE A 3 3.23 -0.78 5.40
C PHE A 3 3.27 -0.93 6.91
N ILE A 4 3.98 -1.94 7.38
CA ILE A 4 4.17 -2.20 8.81
C ILE A 4 5.61 -1.92 9.16
N PHE A 5 5.83 -1.06 10.15
CA PHE A 5 7.17 -0.74 10.65
C PHE A 5 7.10 -0.47 12.14
N ALA A 6 8.05 -0.99 12.88
CA ALA A 6 8.03 -0.98 14.33
C ALA A 6 6.66 -1.42 14.88
N ASP A 7 5.97 -0.56 15.63
CA ASP A 7 4.63 -0.80 16.17
C ASP A 7 3.52 -0.09 15.36
N HIS A 8 3.86 0.43 14.17
CA HIS A 8 2.95 1.24 13.37
C HIS A 8 2.51 0.51 12.09
N VAL A 9 1.27 0.76 11.70
CA VAL A 9 0.67 0.33 10.44
C VAL A 9 0.23 1.57 9.66
N LEU A 10 0.82 1.76 8.50
CA LEU A 10 0.49 2.86 7.59
C LEU A 10 -0.34 2.30 6.43
N ASP A 11 -1.61 2.66 6.37
CA ASP A 11 -2.50 2.29 5.27
C ASP A 11 -2.58 3.43 4.25
N THR A 12 -2.04 3.19 3.06
CA THR A 12 -2.04 4.20 1.99
C THR A 12 -3.41 4.39 1.35
N ASN A 13 -4.25 3.36 1.34
CA ASN A 13 -5.59 3.44 0.74
C ASN A 13 -6.56 4.21 1.65
N ARG A 14 -6.52 3.93 2.94
CA ARG A 14 -7.33 4.62 3.94
C ARG A 14 -6.73 5.94 4.38
N ARG A 15 -5.43 6.13 4.10
CA ARG A 15 -4.65 7.28 4.57
C ARG A 15 -4.70 7.41 6.08
N GLU A 16 -4.45 6.31 6.76
CA GLU A 16 -4.48 6.18 8.21
C GLU A 16 -3.15 5.67 8.74
N LEU A 17 -2.75 6.21 9.87
CA LEU A 17 -1.61 5.73 10.64
C LEU A 17 -2.13 5.14 11.95
N ARG A 18 -1.79 3.89 12.23
CA ARG A 18 -2.17 3.19 13.45
C ARG A 18 -0.94 2.77 14.23
N ARG A 19 -1.08 2.73 15.54
CA ARG A 19 -0.10 2.13 16.43
C ARG A 19 -0.78 0.99 17.20
N GLY A 20 -0.49 -0.24 16.81
CA GLY A 20 -1.22 -1.38 17.35
C GLY A 20 -2.71 -1.30 17.03
N ALA A 21 -3.56 -1.13 18.05
CA ALA A 21 -5.00 -0.98 17.91
C ALA A 21 -5.48 0.48 17.95
N GLU A 22 -4.58 1.44 18.13
CA GLU A 22 -4.89 2.86 18.30
C GLU A 22 -4.66 3.63 17.00
N ASP A 23 -5.66 4.41 16.59
CA ASP A 23 -5.56 5.30 15.44
C ASP A 23 -4.83 6.58 15.84
N ILE A 24 -3.79 6.93 15.13
CA ILE A 24 -3.03 8.16 15.35
C ILE A 24 -3.57 9.23 14.41
N ALA A 25 -4.15 10.28 14.98
CA ALA A 25 -4.57 11.43 14.20
C ALA A 25 -3.34 12.18 13.66
N VAL A 26 -3.17 12.13 12.34
CA VAL A 26 -2.05 12.76 11.64
C VAL A 26 -2.62 13.71 10.58
N GLU A 27 -2.00 14.88 10.44
CA GLU A 27 -2.39 15.79 9.36
C GLU A 27 -2.14 15.15 7.98
N PRO A 28 -3.00 15.41 6.98
CA PRO A 28 -2.88 14.80 5.65
C PRO A 28 -1.50 14.99 4.99
N GLN A 29 -0.91 16.16 5.13
CA GLN A 29 0.42 16.47 4.58
C GLN A 29 1.54 15.70 5.29
N VAL A 30 1.40 15.46 6.59
CA VAL A 30 2.35 14.66 7.36
C VAL A 30 2.24 13.20 6.98
N LEU A 31 1.03 12.74 6.71
CA LEU A 31 0.77 11.39 6.24
C LEU A 31 1.35 11.16 4.84
N ASP A 32 1.13 12.10 3.91
CA ASP A 32 1.71 12.05 2.56
C ASP A 32 3.25 12.02 2.60
N LEU A 33 3.83 12.79 3.52
CA LEU A 33 5.27 12.78 3.75
C LEU A 33 5.75 11.41 4.26
N LEU A 34 5.04 10.78 5.19
CA LEU A 34 5.36 9.43 5.68
C LEU A 34 5.24 8.39 4.56
N ILE A 35 4.16 8.42 3.80
CA ILE A 35 3.95 7.53 2.64
C ILE A 35 5.11 7.67 1.66
N CYS A 36 5.43 8.89 1.28
CA CYS A 36 6.53 9.19 0.36
C CYS A 36 7.88 8.64 0.86
N LEU A 37 8.18 8.80 2.14
CA LEU A 37 9.42 8.32 2.74
C LEU A 37 9.47 6.79 2.82
N VAL A 38 8.36 6.14 3.16
CA VAL A 38 8.27 4.68 3.27
C VAL A 38 8.34 4.02 1.89
N GLU A 39 7.69 4.58 0.88
CA GLU A 39 7.76 4.09 -0.50
C GLU A 39 9.16 4.23 -1.10
N ASN A 40 9.88 5.30 -0.75
CA ASN A 40 11.21 5.58 -1.22
C ASN A 40 12.31 5.20 -0.20
N ARG A 41 12.06 4.23 0.67
CA ARG A 41 13.00 3.82 1.74
C ARG A 41 14.39 3.40 1.25
N ASP A 42 14.46 2.93 0.00
CA ASP A 42 15.72 2.45 -0.59
C ASP A 42 16.67 3.58 -1.01
N ARG A 43 16.14 4.80 -1.11
CA ARG A 43 16.88 5.98 -1.54
C ARG A 43 16.74 7.15 -0.57
N VAL A 44 17.62 8.11 -0.71
CA VAL A 44 17.47 9.41 -0.03
C VAL A 44 16.51 10.26 -0.84
N VAL A 45 15.45 10.74 -0.20
CA VAL A 45 14.50 11.65 -0.82
C VAL A 45 14.97 13.08 -0.58
N SER A 46 15.21 13.83 -1.63
CA SER A 46 15.64 15.21 -1.53
C SER A 46 14.51 16.11 -1.00
N LYS A 47 14.86 17.30 -0.53
CA LYS A 47 13.84 18.28 -0.11
C LYS A 47 12.92 18.66 -1.27
N ASP A 48 13.50 18.84 -2.46
CA ASP A 48 12.76 19.19 -3.66
C ASP A 48 11.80 18.09 -4.08
N ASP A 49 12.24 16.83 -4.02
CA ASP A 49 11.37 15.67 -4.27
C ASP A 49 10.21 15.61 -3.28
N LEU A 50 10.48 15.85 -1.99
CA LEU A 50 9.44 15.89 -0.97
C LEU A 50 8.41 16.99 -1.24
N ILE A 51 8.86 18.18 -1.60
CA ILE A 51 7.98 19.30 -1.94
C ILE A 51 7.16 18.96 -3.19
N ALA A 52 7.77 18.38 -4.20
CA ALA A 52 7.08 17.99 -5.42
C ALA A 52 6.02 16.91 -5.18
N LEU A 53 6.34 15.89 -4.39
CA LEU A 53 5.46 14.74 -4.13
C LEU A 53 4.34 15.05 -3.12
N VAL A 54 4.65 15.79 -2.05
CA VAL A 54 3.69 16.06 -0.97
C VAL A 54 2.85 17.31 -1.26
N TRP A 55 3.45 18.34 -1.88
CA TRP A 55 2.77 19.62 -2.16
C TRP A 55 2.51 19.88 -3.64
N GLY A 56 2.78 18.90 -4.51
CA GLY A 56 2.54 19.04 -5.94
C GLY A 56 3.36 20.17 -6.60
N GLY A 57 4.57 20.42 -6.09
CA GLY A 57 5.47 21.46 -6.61
C GLY A 57 5.15 22.88 -6.14
N ARG A 58 4.23 23.03 -5.16
CA ARG A 58 3.98 24.36 -4.58
C ARG A 58 5.19 24.83 -3.78
N ILE A 59 5.44 26.12 -3.82
CA ILE A 59 6.52 26.74 -3.04
C ILE A 59 6.20 26.64 -1.56
N VAL A 60 7.00 25.87 -0.84
CA VAL A 60 6.89 25.69 0.60
C VAL A 60 8.20 26.11 1.25
N SER A 61 8.10 26.84 2.36
CA SER A 61 9.30 27.25 3.10
C SER A 61 9.99 26.08 3.77
N ASP A 62 11.30 26.16 3.90
CA ASP A 62 12.09 25.16 4.65
C ASP A 62 11.58 24.97 6.09
N ALA A 63 11.10 26.03 6.71
CA ALA A 63 10.50 25.98 8.03
C ALA A 63 9.25 25.11 8.08
N THR A 64 8.38 25.22 7.06
CA THR A 64 7.19 24.38 6.95
C THR A 64 7.56 22.92 6.76
N LEU A 65 8.49 22.64 5.85
CA LEU A 65 8.98 21.27 5.63
C LEU A 65 9.57 20.67 6.93
N THR A 66 10.42 21.42 7.62
CA THR A 66 11.03 21.00 8.88
C THR A 66 9.97 20.71 9.94
N SER A 67 8.96 21.57 10.04
CA SER A 67 7.84 21.40 10.97
C SER A 67 7.05 20.11 10.66
N ARG A 68 6.77 19.83 9.38
CA ARG A 68 6.09 18.59 8.97
C ARG A 68 6.91 17.34 9.22
N VAL A 69 8.21 17.40 8.97
CA VAL A 69 9.14 16.32 9.31
C VAL A 69 9.16 16.06 10.82
N HIS A 70 9.15 17.11 11.62
CA HIS A 70 9.09 16.97 13.09
C HIS A 70 7.76 16.34 13.54
N ALA A 71 6.65 16.78 12.97
CA ALA A 71 5.35 16.19 13.22
C ALA A 71 5.29 14.71 12.79
N ALA A 72 5.87 14.36 11.65
CA ALA A 72 5.97 12.98 11.18
C ALA A 72 6.76 12.10 12.17
N ARG A 73 7.91 12.58 12.66
CA ARG A 73 8.69 11.87 13.67
C ARG A 73 7.91 11.67 14.96
N LYS A 74 7.24 12.71 15.42
CA LYS A 74 6.41 12.63 16.62
C LYS A 74 5.29 11.59 16.45
N ALA A 75 4.65 11.53 15.29
CA ALA A 75 3.58 10.60 15.00
C ALA A 75 4.03 9.13 15.04
N VAL A 76 5.25 8.85 14.55
CA VAL A 76 5.84 7.50 14.57
C VAL A 76 6.68 7.22 15.83
N GLY A 77 6.67 8.11 16.81
CA GLY A 77 7.44 7.96 18.04
C GLY A 77 8.97 7.98 17.85
N ASP A 78 9.42 8.63 16.77
CA ASP A 78 10.84 8.80 16.50
C ASP A 78 11.38 10.08 17.12
N ASP A 79 12.35 9.93 18.00
CA ASP A 79 13.06 11.08 18.56
C ASP A 79 14.03 11.65 17.53
N GLY A 80 13.98 12.95 17.32
CA GLY A 80 14.87 13.63 16.36
C GLY A 80 16.37 13.40 16.62
N GLN A 81 16.74 12.97 17.82
CA GLN A 81 18.10 12.59 18.18
C GLN A 81 18.42 11.13 17.83
N GLY A 82 17.47 10.22 18.06
CA GLY A 82 17.64 8.79 17.79
C GLY A 82 17.61 8.44 16.30
N GLN A 83 16.87 9.20 15.51
CA GLN A 83 16.69 9.00 14.05
C GLN A 83 16.52 7.53 13.66
N LYS A 84 15.68 6.82 14.42
CA LYS A 84 15.49 5.36 14.29
C LYS A 84 14.70 4.99 13.04
N LEU A 85 13.74 5.81 12.68
CA LEU A 85 12.85 5.59 11.53
C LEU A 85 13.12 6.59 10.40
N ILE A 86 13.24 7.87 10.72
CA ILE A 86 13.47 8.94 9.76
C ILE A 86 14.84 9.57 10.01
N ARG A 87 15.78 9.30 9.12
CA ARG A 87 17.14 9.84 9.20
C ARG A 87 17.27 11.07 8.31
N THR A 88 17.80 12.15 8.88
CA THR A 88 18.20 13.35 8.13
C THR A 88 19.63 13.18 7.64
N ILE A 89 19.81 13.33 6.33
CA ILE A 89 21.13 13.35 5.69
C ILE A 89 21.41 14.80 5.30
N SER A 90 22.42 15.40 5.96
CA SER A 90 22.78 16.78 5.72
C SER A 90 23.00 17.06 4.25
N ARG A 91 22.40 18.12 3.74
CA ARG A 91 22.48 18.60 2.35
C ARG A 91 21.89 17.66 1.28
N LYS A 92 21.43 16.47 1.64
CA LYS A 92 20.88 15.49 0.67
C LYS A 92 19.37 15.31 0.83
N GLY A 93 18.84 15.30 2.05
CA GLY A 93 17.42 15.12 2.28
C GLY A 93 17.11 14.20 3.46
N LEU A 94 16.05 13.44 3.31
CA LEU A 94 15.54 12.51 4.31
C LEU A 94 15.55 11.08 3.76
N ARG A 95 15.73 10.11 4.64
CA ARG A 95 15.62 8.70 4.31
C ARG A 95 14.88 7.97 5.41
N PHE A 96 13.98 7.07 5.01
CA PHE A 96 13.40 6.12 5.94
C PHE A 96 14.38 4.97 6.16
N VAL A 97 14.70 4.66 7.42
CA VAL A 97 15.68 3.62 7.79
C VAL A 97 15.09 2.50 8.63
N GLY A 98 13.80 2.61 8.97
CA GLY A 98 13.08 1.55 9.69
C GLY A 98 12.85 0.32 8.82
N ASP A 99 12.79 -0.85 9.47
CA ASP A 99 12.38 -2.08 8.81
C ASP A 99 10.90 -1.99 8.43
N VAL A 100 10.61 -2.04 7.14
CA VAL A 100 9.25 -1.96 6.60
C VAL A 100 8.85 -3.30 6.02
N ARG A 101 7.77 -3.84 6.51
CA ARG A 101 7.08 -4.97 5.90
C ARG A 101 5.90 -4.44 5.09
N THR A 102 5.76 -4.92 3.88
CA THR A 102 4.63 -4.57 3.02
C THR A 102 3.63 -5.71 3.08
N GLU A 103 2.45 -5.44 3.62
CA GLU A 103 1.32 -6.34 3.46
C GLU A 103 0.46 -5.83 2.30
N ALA A 104 0.43 -6.60 1.22
CA ALA A 104 -0.65 -6.46 0.26
C ALA A 104 -1.95 -6.80 1.02
N PRO A 105 -3.07 -6.11 0.80
CA PRO A 105 -4.33 -6.54 1.37
C PRO A 105 -4.56 -7.96 0.86
N CYS A 106 -4.29 -8.93 1.70
CA CYS A 106 -4.74 -10.29 1.46
C CYS A 106 -6.26 -10.20 1.48
N SER A 107 -6.85 -10.16 0.29
CA SER A 107 -8.17 -10.73 0.12
C SER A 107 -8.16 -12.01 0.93
N HIS A 108 -9.05 -12.13 1.88
CA HIS A 108 -9.18 -13.33 2.70
C HIS A 108 -9.16 -14.56 1.80
N ALA A 109 -7.97 -15.12 1.59
CA ALA A 109 -7.85 -16.46 1.07
C ALA A 109 -8.14 -17.37 2.25
N VAL A 110 -9.35 -17.88 2.20
CA VAL A 110 -9.81 -19.08 2.88
C VAL A 110 -8.67 -19.98 3.33
N ALA A 111 -8.83 -20.33 4.59
CA ALA A 111 -8.09 -21.34 5.33
C ALA A 111 -7.32 -22.36 4.46
N ALA A 112 -6.06 -22.46 4.77
CA ALA A 112 -5.24 -23.60 4.37
C ALA A 112 -5.98 -24.89 4.73
N ILE A 113 -6.46 -25.60 3.72
CA ILE A 113 -6.76 -27.00 3.82
C ILE A 113 -5.42 -27.66 3.59
N ASP A 114 -4.88 -28.24 4.66
CA ASP A 114 -3.79 -29.20 4.60
C ASP A 114 -4.10 -30.25 3.52
N PRO A 115 -3.24 -30.48 2.56
CA PRO A 115 -3.34 -31.68 1.76
C PRO A 115 -2.70 -32.82 2.52
N GLN A 116 -3.48 -33.56 3.29
CA GLN A 116 -3.07 -34.89 3.69
C GLN A 116 -2.96 -35.79 2.45
N PRO A 117 -1.87 -36.51 2.27
CA PRO A 117 -1.79 -37.49 1.23
C PRO A 117 -2.53 -38.76 1.69
N SER A 118 -3.77 -38.86 1.30
CA SER A 118 -4.46 -40.15 1.37
C SER A 118 -4.22 -40.90 0.08
N ASN A 119 -3.36 -41.84 0.20
CA ASN A 119 -3.11 -42.91 -0.74
C ASN A 119 -4.34 -43.83 -0.75
N GLU A 120 -5.22 -43.67 -1.73
CA GLU A 120 -6.22 -44.70 -2.04
C GLU A 120 -6.38 -44.85 -3.54
N ILE A 121 -6.08 -46.04 -3.94
CA ILE A 121 -6.13 -46.58 -5.29
C ILE A 121 -7.59 -46.64 -5.76
N PRO A 122 -7.96 -46.16 -6.97
CA PRO A 122 -9.30 -46.33 -7.47
C PRO A 122 -9.48 -47.72 -8.13
N PRO A 123 -10.59 -48.41 -7.91
CA PRO A 123 -10.96 -49.55 -8.72
C PRO A 123 -11.55 -49.14 -10.05
N PRO A 124 -11.42 -49.98 -11.10
CA PRO A 124 -11.87 -49.63 -12.44
C PRO A 124 -13.33 -50.02 -12.65
N PHE A 125 -13.93 -49.40 -13.65
CA PHE A 125 -15.21 -49.64 -14.33
C PHE A 125 -16.41 -48.80 -13.89
N GLY A 126 -16.93 -48.13 -14.92
CA GLY A 126 -18.27 -47.59 -14.96
C GLY A 126 -18.44 -46.45 -15.95
N LEU A 127 -18.67 -46.75 -17.21
CA LEU A 127 -19.18 -45.86 -18.25
C LEU A 127 -20.49 -45.24 -17.78
N SER A 128 -20.59 -43.95 -17.71
CA SER A 128 -21.84 -43.23 -17.83
C SER A 128 -21.61 -41.79 -18.23
N HIS A 129 -22.25 -41.41 -19.26
CA HIS A 129 -22.37 -40.10 -19.83
C HIS A 129 -22.57 -39.03 -18.78
N ALA A 130 -21.65 -38.09 -18.70
CA ALA A 130 -21.90 -36.83 -18.05
C ALA A 130 -21.84 -35.73 -19.09
N GLU A 131 -23.01 -35.21 -19.37
CA GLU A 131 -23.17 -33.94 -20.04
C GLU A 131 -22.35 -32.87 -19.36
N GLY A 132 -21.41 -32.30 -20.08
CA GLY A 132 -20.62 -31.20 -19.61
C GLY A 132 -21.47 -29.93 -19.46
N PRO A 133 -21.15 -29.06 -18.48
CA PRO A 133 -21.83 -27.80 -18.38
C PRO A 133 -21.54 -26.96 -19.61
N THR A 134 -22.58 -26.72 -20.38
CA THR A 134 -22.54 -25.83 -21.53
C THR A 134 -22.45 -24.41 -21.04
N ILE A 135 -21.29 -23.80 -21.16
CA ILE A 135 -21.13 -22.37 -20.95
C ILE A 135 -21.74 -21.67 -22.17
N ALA A 136 -22.92 -21.11 -22.00
CA ALA A 136 -23.53 -20.27 -23.03
C ALA A 136 -22.84 -18.91 -23.01
N VAL A 137 -22.01 -18.63 -24.00
CA VAL A 137 -21.50 -17.32 -24.29
C VAL A 137 -22.55 -16.55 -25.06
N LEU A 138 -23.15 -15.55 -24.42
CA LEU A 138 -24.09 -14.66 -25.13
C LEU A 138 -23.28 -13.65 -25.94
N PRO A 139 -23.51 -13.55 -27.26
CA PRO A 139 -22.90 -12.48 -28.04
C PRO A 139 -23.56 -11.15 -27.70
N PHE A 140 -22.77 -10.21 -27.23
CA PHE A 140 -23.19 -8.84 -27.13
C PHE A 140 -23.32 -8.25 -28.54
N THR A 141 -24.52 -8.01 -28.97
CA THR A 141 -24.79 -7.22 -30.17
C THR A 141 -24.68 -5.75 -29.79
N ASN A 142 -23.65 -5.10 -30.24
CA ASN A 142 -23.56 -3.65 -30.20
C ASN A 142 -24.61 -3.09 -31.17
N MET A 143 -25.69 -2.61 -30.64
CA MET A 143 -26.58 -1.71 -31.35
C MET A 143 -26.14 -0.28 -31.11
N CYS A 144 -25.09 0.15 -31.78
CA CYS A 144 -24.89 1.55 -32.10
C CYS A 144 -25.39 1.74 -33.55
N ASP A 145 -26.67 1.93 -33.68
CA ASP A 145 -27.24 2.53 -34.88
C ASP A 145 -27.38 4.02 -34.56
N ASP A 146 -26.48 4.80 -35.11
CA ASP A 146 -26.56 6.24 -35.14
C ASP A 146 -26.91 6.63 -36.58
N PRO A 147 -28.15 7.00 -36.87
CA PRO A 147 -28.44 7.65 -38.13
C PRO A 147 -28.10 9.12 -38.05
N ALA A 148 -27.05 9.49 -38.73
CA ALA A 148 -26.82 10.85 -39.17
C ALA A 148 -27.99 11.30 -40.02
N GLU A 149 -28.59 12.41 -39.68
CA GLU A 149 -29.46 13.18 -40.56
C GLU A 149 -29.21 14.66 -40.43
N ASP A 150 -28.80 15.23 -41.58
CA ASP A 150 -28.92 16.57 -42.11
C ASP A 150 -28.66 17.78 -41.25
#